data_e6a9cb83b01ab9f2366d57359b106885
#
_entry.id   e6a9cb83b01ab9f2366d57359b106885
#
_cell.length_a   1.000
_cell.length_b   1.000
_cell.length_c   1.000
_cell.angle_alpha   90.00
_cell.angle_beta   90.00
_cell.angle_gamma   90.00
#
_symmetry.space_group_name_H-M   'P 1'
#
loop_
_entity.id
_entity.type
_entity.pdbx_description
1 polymer ?
#
loop_
_entity_poly.entity_id
_entity_poly.type
_entity_poly.pdbx_seq_one_letter_code
_entity_poly.pdbx_strand_id
1 'polypeptide(L)'
;MNEENVMNILHSNREKLEKYKKVIRLAIVTTMICVCGIYYLYMNRHVKFQDKNMAYEISRTIGPNVNPENVKYKDVYAIKELNIGQLGKYDTLEDIKLCKNLVRISVNGGGDKWNSLETNDDVLIVTNKKAETFQKELADLIPELKRLKRFAYSNYCRNCDISDFSFLSECRQLEILRICYSDTTDFSFLKSCKKIVDIDLQESQIKDADDLKSLKNLETICIYDTRLSKDETEVESLCKAFPNAKIFISEDKVQNIDIKEE
;
A
#
# COMPACT_ATOMS: atom_id res chain seq x y z
N MET A 1 -2.97 -28.03 -66.89
CA MET A 1 -3.49 -28.56 -65.61
C MET A 1 -4.98 -28.25 -65.65
N ASN A 2 -5.82 -29.30 -65.54
CA ASN A 2 -7.27 -29.17 -65.72
C ASN A 2 -7.88 -28.40 -64.52
N GLU A 3 -8.86 -27.49 -64.72
CA GLU A 3 -9.51 -26.69 -63.68
C GLU A 3 -10.01 -27.56 -62.49
N GLU A 4 -10.49 -28.75 -62.81
CA GLU A 4 -10.95 -29.72 -61.80
C GLU A 4 -9.84 -30.17 -60.84
N ASN A 5 -8.61 -30.33 -61.32
CA ASN A 5 -7.45 -30.67 -60.47
C ASN A 5 -7.05 -29.53 -59.57
N VAL A 6 -7.16 -28.29 -60.01
CA VAL A 6 -6.88 -27.11 -59.19
C VAL A 6 -7.92 -26.99 -58.07
N MET A 7 -9.19 -27.15 -58.36
CA MET A 7 -10.28 -27.12 -57.38
C MET A 7 -10.12 -28.22 -56.28
N ASN A 8 -9.77 -29.42 -56.69
CA ASN A 8 -9.55 -30.53 -55.74
C ASN A 8 -8.37 -30.27 -54.80
N ILE A 9 -7.28 -29.67 -55.29
CA ILE A 9 -6.11 -29.27 -54.46
C ILE A 9 -6.52 -28.19 -53.47
N LEU A 10 -7.27 -27.18 -53.91
CA LEU A 10 -7.77 -26.08 -53.06
C LEU A 10 -8.70 -26.59 -51.96
N HIS A 11 -9.61 -27.52 -52.29
CA HIS A 11 -10.53 -28.12 -51.32
C HIS A 11 -9.75 -28.95 -50.26
N SER A 12 -8.80 -29.80 -50.67
CA SER A 12 -7.96 -30.57 -49.77
C SER A 12 -7.13 -29.70 -48.85
N ASN A 13 -6.58 -28.59 -49.38
CA ASN A 13 -5.80 -27.63 -48.55
C ASN A 13 -6.68 -26.89 -47.52
N ARG A 14 -7.91 -26.54 -47.89
CA ARG A 14 -8.91 -25.93 -47.01
C ARG A 14 -9.29 -26.86 -45.85
N GLU A 15 -9.57 -28.13 -46.18
CA GLU A 15 -9.88 -29.15 -45.15
C GLU A 15 -8.71 -29.36 -44.17
N LYS A 16 -7.48 -29.45 -44.70
CA LYS A 16 -6.26 -29.51 -43.86
C LYS A 16 -6.14 -28.32 -42.93
N LEU A 17 -6.36 -27.10 -43.49
CA LEU A 17 -6.27 -25.88 -42.69
C LEU A 17 -7.32 -25.85 -41.55
N GLU A 18 -8.56 -26.25 -41.84
CA GLU A 18 -9.60 -26.35 -40.82
C GLU A 18 -9.26 -27.39 -39.71
N LYS A 19 -8.68 -28.52 -40.12
CA LYS A 19 -8.20 -29.54 -39.18
C LYS A 19 -7.08 -28.97 -38.29
N TYR A 20 -6.10 -28.26 -38.84
CA TYR A 20 -5.05 -27.61 -38.05
C TYR A 20 -5.63 -26.53 -37.09
N LYS A 21 -6.56 -25.72 -37.54
CA LYS A 21 -7.25 -24.73 -36.67
C LYS A 21 -7.95 -25.43 -35.48
N LYS A 22 -8.62 -26.55 -35.70
CA LYS A 22 -9.27 -27.33 -34.63
C LYS A 22 -8.24 -27.87 -33.64
N VAL A 23 -7.11 -28.41 -34.11
CA VAL A 23 -6.04 -28.91 -33.24
C VAL A 23 -5.42 -27.81 -32.41
N ILE A 24 -5.15 -26.63 -33.01
CA ILE A 24 -4.60 -25.47 -32.32
C ILE A 24 -5.58 -24.99 -31.25
N ARG A 25 -6.86 -24.86 -31.55
CA ARG A 25 -7.90 -24.47 -30.58
C ARG A 25 -7.96 -25.44 -29.41
N LEU A 26 -7.94 -26.73 -29.68
CA LEU A 26 -7.94 -27.77 -28.65
C LEU A 26 -6.69 -27.68 -27.76
N ALA A 27 -5.53 -27.49 -28.36
CA ALA A 27 -4.26 -27.32 -27.62
C ALA A 27 -4.32 -26.08 -26.71
N ILE A 28 -4.82 -24.95 -27.19
CA ILE A 28 -4.99 -23.71 -26.41
C ILE A 28 -5.93 -23.96 -25.21
N VAL A 29 -7.09 -24.59 -25.44
CA VAL A 29 -8.07 -24.88 -24.39
C VAL A 29 -7.47 -25.81 -23.34
N THR A 30 -6.78 -26.89 -23.77
CA THR A 30 -6.12 -27.82 -22.85
C THR A 30 -5.06 -27.12 -22.01
N THR A 31 -4.23 -26.28 -22.64
CA THR A 31 -3.20 -25.49 -21.92
C THR A 31 -3.86 -24.56 -20.90
N MET A 32 -4.94 -23.87 -21.25
CA MET A 32 -5.68 -23.01 -20.31
C MET A 32 -6.22 -23.80 -19.13
N ILE A 33 -6.81 -24.98 -19.36
CA ILE A 33 -7.33 -25.84 -18.29
C ILE A 33 -6.19 -26.29 -17.35
N CYS A 34 -5.04 -26.69 -17.89
CA CYS A 34 -3.87 -27.06 -17.11
C CYS A 34 -3.36 -25.88 -16.25
N VAL A 35 -3.23 -24.70 -16.84
CA VAL A 35 -2.80 -23.48 -16.12
C VAL A 35 -3.78 -23.12 -15.01
N CYS A 36 -5.08 -23.14 -15.29
CA CYS A 36 -6.12 -22.89 -14.28
C CYS A 36 -6.08 -23.94 -13.17
N GLY A 37 -5.86 -25.21 -13.49
CA GLY A 37 -5.73 -26.30 -12.51
C GLY A 37 -4.51 -26.10 -11.61
N ILE A 38 -3.35 -25.78 -12.17
CA ILE A 38 -2.12 -25.52 -11.42
C ILE A 38 -2.32 -24.30 -10.51
N TYR A 39 -2.92 -23.23 -11.05
CA TYR A 39 -3.23 -22.02 -10.27
C TYR A 39 -4.19 -22.34 -9.11
N TYR A 40 -5.25 -23.10 -9.36
CA TYR A 40 -6.18 -23.52 -8.31
C TYR A 40 -5.49 -24.31 -7.21
N LEU A 41 -4.65 -25.28 -7.56
CA LEU A 41 -3.88 -26.08 -6.59
C LEU A 41 -2.95 -25.18 -5.77
N TYR A 42 -2.23 -24.26 -6.43
CA TYR A 42 -1.34 -23.32 -5.76
C TYR A 42 -2.10 -22.45 -4.76
N MET A 43 -3.22 -21.85 -5.18
CA MET A 43 -4.03 -20.96 -4.35
C MET A 43 -4.68 -21.65 -3.14
N ASN A 44 -4.85 -22.96 -3.19
CA ASN A 44 -5.39 -23.74 -2.07
C ASN A 44 -4.31 -24.35 -1.15
N ARG A 45 -3.01 -24.11 -1.40
CA ARG A 45 -1.94 -24.52 -0.49
C ARG A 45 -1.94 -23.62 0.75
N HIS A 46 -1.54 -24.19 1.88
CA HIS A 46 -1.35 -23.45 3.12
C HIS A 46 -0.14 -22.51 2.99
N VAL A 47 -0.25 -21.34 3.58
CA VAL A 47 0.84 -20.38 3.67
C VAL A 47 1.82 -20.84 4.74
N LYS A 48 3.10 -20.63 4.49
CA LYS A 48 4.15 -20.77 5.51
C LYS A 48 4.62 -19.38 5.90
N PHE A 49 4.21 -18.95 7.05
CA PHE A 49 4.62 -17.66 7.61
C PHE A 49 6.04 -17.75 8.18
N GLN A 50 6.78 -16.65 8.09
CA GLN A 50 8.12 -16.51 8.68
C GLN A 50 8.04 -15.96 10.10
N ASP A 51 7.05 -15.09 10.36
CA ASP A 51 6.82 -14.47 11.66
C ASP A 51 5.47 -14.92 12.23
N LYS A 52 5.47 -15.44 13.47
CA LYS A 52 4.26 -15.94 14.14
C LYS A 52 3.26 -14.85 14.49
N ASN A 53 3.75 -13.65 14.82
CA ASN A 53 2.90 -12.52 15.18
C ASN A 53 2.28 -11.91 13.92
N MET A 54 3.05 -11.84 12.82
CA MET A 54 2.51 -11.46 11.51
C MET A 54 1.47 -12.47 11.00
N ALA A 55 1.72 -13.77 11.19
CA ALA A 55 0.75 -14.83 10.90
C ALA A 55 -0.56 -14.62 11.64
N TYR A 56 -0.48 -14.24 12.92
CA TYR A 56 -1.64 -13.93 13.74
C TYR A 56 -2.41 -12.70 13.23
N GLU A 57 -1.71 -11.57 12.95
CA GLU A 57 -2.33 -10.35 12.42
C GLU A 57 -3.01 -10.58 11.07
N ILE A 58 -2.34 -11.29 10.17
CA ILE A 58 -2.91 -11.65 8.85
C ILE A 58 -4.15 -12.52 9.04
N SER A 59 -4.09 -13.50 9.94
CA SER A 59 -5.24 -14.38 10.21
C SER A 59 -6.43 -13.63 10.78
N ARG A 60 -6.22 -12.70 11.71
CA ARG A 60 -7.26 -11.82 12.27
C ARG A 60 -7.90 -10.94 11.20
N THR A 61 -7.10 -10.48 10.23
CA THR A 61 -7.60 -9.70 9.10
C THR A 61 -8.53 -10.51 8.21
N ILE A 62 -8.29 -11.83 8.06
CA ILE A 62 -9.17 -12.74 7.33
C ILE A 62 -10.45 -13.02 8.13
N GLY A 63 -10.32 -13.19 9.45
CA GLY A 63 -11.47 -13.40 10.33
C GLY A 63 -11.06 -13.67 11.79
N PRO A 64 -11.93 -13.35 12.77
CA PRO A 64 -11.58 -13.35 14.20
C PRO A 64 -11.19 -14.72 14.77
N ASN A 65 -11.61 -15.82 14.11
CA ASN A 65 -11.36 -17.19 14.57
C ASN A 65 -10.52 -17.99 13.57
N VAL A 66 -9.80 -17.34 12.65
CA VAL A 66 -8.96 -18.01 11.67
C VAL A 66 -7.64 -18.43 12.32
N ASN A 67 -7.37 -19.76 12.31
CA ASN A 67 -6.09 -20.27 12.77
C ASN A 67 -5.01 -20.00 11.68
N PRO A 68 -3.86 -19.39 12.03
CA PRO A 68 -2.76 -19.15 11.09
C PRO A 68 -2.33 -20.37 10.28
N GLU A 69 -2.34 -21.56 10.87
CA GLU A 69 -1.96 -22.82 10.21
C GLU A 69 -2.91 -23.23 9.06
N ASN A 70 -4.14 -22.73 9.08
CA ASN A 70 -5.16 -23.05 8.08
C ASN A 70 -5.26 -22.00 6.96
N VAL A 71 -4.50 -20.91 7.06
CA VAL A 71 -4.50 -19.83 6.06
C VAL A 71 -3.91 -20.35 4.73
N LYS A 72 -4.61 -20.08 3.64
CA LYS A 72 -4.21 -20.46 2.29
C LYS A 72 -3.79 -19.22 1.48
N TYR A 73 -3.04 -19.46 0.39
CA TYR A 73 -2.63 -18.36 -0.51
C TYR A 73 -3.81 -17.55 -1.04
N LYS A 74 -4.95 -18.17 -1.35
CA LYS A 74 -6.18 -17.46 -1.78
C LYS A 74 -6.70 -16.48 -0.73
N ASP A 75 -6.56 -16.82 0.55
CA ASP A 75 -7.07 -16.02 1.66
C ASP A 75 -6.21 -14.75 1.82
N VAL A 76 -4.88 -14.88 1.84
CA VAL A 76 -3.96 -13.75 1.89
C VAL A 76 -4.02 -12.90 0.62
N TYR A 77 -4.25 -13.51 -0.55
CA TYR A 77 -4.43 -12.81 -1.82
C TYR A 77 -5.70 -11.95 -1.85
N ALA A 78 -6.72 -12.31 -1.06
CA ALA A 78 -7.97 -11.56 -0.96
C ALA A 78 -7.85 -10.31 -0.07
N ILE A 79 -6.82 -10.22 0.80
CA ILE A 79 -6.63 -9.11 1.73
C ILE A 79 -6.38 -7.81 0.96
N LYS A 80 -7.16 -6.77 1.32
CA LYS A 80 -7.06 -5.42 0.76
C LYS A 80 -6.49 -4.43 1.76
N GLU A 81 -6.67 -4.69 3.04
CA GLU A 81 -6.26 -3.81 4.12
C GLU A 81 -5.51 -4.65 5.17
N LEU A 82 -4.37 -4.15 5.64
CA LEU A 82 -3.59 -4.76 6.69
C LEU A 82 -3.19 -3.67 7.70
N ASN A 83 -3.48 -3.92 8.95
CA ASN A 83 -3.08 -3.06 10.03
C ASN A 83 -2.04 -3.80 10.90
N ILE A 84 -0.82 -3.28 10.90
CA ILE A 84 0.29 -3.81 11.66
C ILE A 84 0.47 -2.93 12.90
N GLY A 85 0.30 -3.53 14.08
CA GLY A 85 0.51 -2.87 15.36
C GLY A 85 1.98 -2.49 15.61
N GLN A 86 2.36 -2.40 16.87
CA GLN A 86 3.73 -2.04 17.28
C GLN A 86 4.77 -2.96 16.61
N LEU A 87 5.73 -2.36 15.90
CA LEU A 87 6.77 -3.10 15.18
C LEU A 87 7.63 -3.99 16.10
N GLY A 88 7.75 -3.63 17.38
CA GLY A 88 8.44 -4.45 18.37
C GLY A 88 7.90 -5.88 18.55
N LYS A 89 6.67 -6.14 18.13
CA LYS A 89 6.03 -7.47 18.18
C LYS A 89 6.60 -8.46 17.16
N TYR A 90 7.19 -7.97 16.05
CA TYR A 90 7.59 -8.79 14.91
C TYR A 90 9.09 -9.04 14.88
N ASP A 91 9.50 -10.18 14.35
CA ASP A 91 10.89 -10.49 14.04
C ASP A 91 11.24 -10.06 12.60
N THR A 92 10.28 -10.12 11.69
CA THR A 92 10.39 -9.67 10.31
C THR A 92 9.04 -9.22 9.74
N LEU A 93 9.05 -8.34 8.73
CA LEU A 93 7.87 -7.87 7.99
C LEU A 93 7.68 -8.61 6.65
N GLU A 94 8.55 -9.58 6.34
CA GLU A 94 8.60 -10.27 5.05
C GLU A 94 7.27 -10.94 4.64
N ASP A 95 6.43 -11.32 5.60
CA ASP A 95 5.13 -11.95 5.30
C ASP A 95 4.13 -10.97 4.67
N ILE A 96 4.37 -9.66 4.72
CA ILE A 96 3.55 -8.65 4.03
C ILE A 96 3.49 -8.93 2.52
N LYS A 97 4.57 -9.46 1.92
CA LYS A 97 4.64 -9.80 0.49
C LYS A 97 3.62 -10.84 0.04
N LEU A 98 3.05 -11.60 0.97
CA LEU A 98 1.98 -12.55 0.68
C LEU A 98 0.67 -11.83 0.30
N CYS A 99 0.46 -10.62 0.82
CA CYS A 99 -0.76 -9.82 0.65
C CYS A 99 -0.66 -8.90 -0.58
N LYS A 100 -0.40 -9.46 -1.77
CA LYS A 100 -0.09 -8.71 -3.02
C LYS A 100 -1.19 -7.76 -3.52
N ASN A 101 -2.41 -7.89 -3.01
CA ASN A 101 -3.55 -7.06 -3.40
C ASN A 101 -3.89 -5.97 -2.39
N LEU A 102 -2.96 -5.67 -1.47
CA LEU A 102 -3.16 -4.58 -0.53
C LEU A 102 -3.42 -3.26 -1.26
N VAL A 103 -4.47 -2.60 -0.78
CA VAL A 103 -4.85 -1.23 -1.16
C VAL A 103 -4.49 -0.28 -0.02
N ARG A 104 -4.50 -0.79 1.21
CA ARG A 104 -4.19 -0.04 2.42
C ARG A 104 -3.26 -0.84 3.33
N ILE A 105 -2.24 -0.18 3.85
CA ILE A 105 -1.41 -0.69 4.94
C ILE A 105 -1.20 0.39 6.00
N SER A 106 -1.34 -0.01 7.26
CA SER A 106 -0.97 0.81 8.42
C SER A 106 0.13 0.11 9.19
N VAL A 107 1.18 0.84 9.53
CA VAL A 107 2.39 0.33 10.17
C VAL A 107 2.61 1.07 11.49
N ASN A 108 3.01 0.33 12.51
CA ASN A 108 3.33 0.83 13.86
C ASN A 108 2.19 1.64 14.49
N GLY A 109 0.94 1.20 14.27
CA GLY A 109 -0.25 1.87 14.82
C GLY A 109 -0.77 3.06 14.01
N GLY A 110 -0.30 3.27 12.78
CA GLY A 110 -0.69 4.37 11.88
C GLY A 110 -2.13 4.32 11.33
N GLY A 111 -3.03 3.51 11.92
CA GLY A 111 -4.42 3.38 11.46
C GLY A 111 -5.30 4.59 11.79
N ASP A 112 -6.49 4.69 11.11
CA ASP A 112 -7.46 5.78 11.28
C ASP A 112 -8.10 5.86 12.69
N LYS A 113 -7.92 4.84 13.50
CA LYS A 113 -8.37 4.82 14.88
C LYS A 113 -7.15 4.97 15.78
N TRP A 114 -6.99 6.13 16.37
CA TRP A 114 -6.02 6.47 17.41
C TRP A 114 -6.04 5.49 18.60
N ASN A 115 -7.04 4.63 18.70
CA ASN A 115 -7.30 3.68 19.78
C ASN A 115 -6.83 2.25 19.50
N SER A 116 -5.96 2.01 18.54
CA SER A 116 -5.45 0.67 18.28
C SER A 116 -4.27 0.25 19.17
N LEU A 117 -3.78 1.14 20.04
CA LEU A 117 -3.14 0.72 21.26
C LEU A 117 -4.28 0.22 22.16
N GLU A 118 -4.45 -1.09 22.26
CA GLU A 118 -5.20 -1.66 23.37
C GLU A 118 -4.56 -1.05 24.62
N THR A 119 -5.35 -0.34 25.41
CA THR A 119 -4.92 0.53 26.53
C THR A 119 -4.12 -0.18 27.62
N ASN A 120 -3.78 -1.45 27.42
CA ASN A 120 -3.03 -2.33 28.30
C ASN A 120 -1.80 -2.98 27.65
N ASP A 121 -1.47 -2.68 26.38
CA ASP A 121 -0.26 -3.24 25.76
C ASP A 121 0.98 -2.44 26.25
N ASP A 122 1.98 -3.13 26.79
CA ASP A 122 3.28 -2.55 27.07
C ASP A 122 3.89 -1.97 25.79
N VAL A 123 4.51 -0.79 25.91
CA VAL A 123 5.24 -0.19 24.79
C VAL A 123 6.50 -0.99 24.52
N LEU A 124 6.55 -1.65 23.36
CA LEU A 124 7.68 -2.47 22.96
C LEU A 124 8.71 -1.61 22.21
N ILE A 125 9.77 -1.24 22.90
CA ILE A 125 10.86 -0.44 22.31
C ILE A 125 11.64 -1.29 21.30
N VAL A 126 11.81 -0.75 20.10
CA VAL A 126 12.60 -1.35 19.03
C VAL A 126 14.03 -0.80 19.10
N THR A 127 15.03 -1.68 19.13
CA THR A 127 16.43 -1.23 19.07
C THR A 127 16.74 -0.60 17.70
N ASN A 128 17.69 0.34 17.66
CA ASN A 128 18.08 1.02 16.41
C ASN A 128 18.44 0.01 15.31
N LYS A 129 19.19 -1.03 15.62
CA LYS A 129 19.54 -2.10 14.67
C LYS A 129 18.32 -2.80 14.09
N LYS A 130 17.28 -3.04 14.89
CA LYS A 130 16.04 -3.66 14.45
C LYS A 130 15.20 -2.67 13.64
N ALA A 131 15.18 -1.39 14.02
CA ALA A 131 14.55 -0.32 13.25
C ALA A 131 15.17 -0.18 11.85
N GLU A 132 16.49 -0.22 11.74
CA GLU A 132 17.22 -0.25 10.45
C GLU A 132 16.81 -1.45 9.59
N THR A 133 16.63 -2.63 10.22
CA THR A 133 16.15 -3.82 9.51
C THR A 133 14.74 -3.61 8.97
N PHE A 134 13.81 -3.12 9.79
CA PHE A 134 12.44 -2.83 9.36
C PHE A 134 12.38 -1.72 8.31
N GLN A 135 13.22 -0.69 8.44
CA GLN A 135 13.39 0.34 7.42
C GLN A 135 13.71 -0.26 6.06
N LYS A 136 14.70 -1.18 6.02
CA LYS A 136 15.09 -1.88 4.79
C LYS A 136 13.98 -2.79 4.28
N GLU A 137 13.37 -3.59 5.14
CA GLU A 137 12.26 -4.47 4.75
C GLU A 137 11.09 -3.67 4.18
N LEU A 138 10.71 -2.53 4.78
CA LEU A 138 9.67 -1.67 4.22
C LEU A 138 10.07 -1.09 2.86
N ALA A 139 11.33 -0.69 2.68
CA ALA A 139 11.83 -0.18 1.42
C ALA A 139 11.80 -1.24 0.30
N ASP A 140 12.00 -2.50 0.63
CA ASP A 140 11.94 -3.62 -0.32
C ASP A 140 10.47 -4.07 -0.60
N LEU A 141 9.60 -4.04 0.41
CA LEU A 141 8.26 -4.61 0.35
C LEU A 141 7.20 -3.65 -0.21
N ILE A 142 7.20 -2.40 0.25
CA ILE A 142 6.13 -1.44 -0.05
C ILE A 142 6.04 -1.12 -1.55
N PRO A 143 7.14 -0.90 -2.29
CA PRO A 143 7.10 -0.69 -3.73
C PRO A 143 6.52 -1.87 -4.53
N GLU A 144 6.58 -3.09 -3.99
CA GLU A 144 6.01 -4.29 -4.62
C GLU A 144 4.48 -4.35 -4.53
N LEU A 145 3.86 -3.57 -3.62
CA LEU A 145 2.42 -3.49 -3.46
C LEU A 145 1.79 -2.58 -4.52
N LYS A 146 1.75 -3.03 -5.77
CA LYS A 146 1.36 -2.22 -6.94
C LYS A 146 -0.06 -1.63 -6.90
N ARG A 147 -0.91 -2.07 -5.97
CA ARG A 147 -2.29 -1.58 -5.77
C ARG A 147 -2.43 -0.65 -4.58
N LEU A 148 -1.32 -0.35 -3.89
CA LEU A 148 -1.33 0.46 -2.68
C LEU A 148 -1.78 1.89 -2.98
N LYS A 149 -2.86 2.30 -2.32
CA LYS A 149 -3.45 3.64 -2.38
C LYS A 149 -3.33 4.40 -1.07
N ARG A 150 -3.18 3.66 0.05
CA ARG A 150 -3.09 4.25 1.38
C ARG A 150 -1.92 3.64 2.14
N PHE A 151 -1.03 4.49 2.56
CA PHE A 151 0.08 4.14 3.45
C PHE A 151 -0.01 5.00 4.69
N ALA A 152 0.09 4.36 5.86
CA ALA A 152 0.15 5.06 7.14
C ALA A 152 1.26 4.47 8.00
N TYR A 153 2.03 5.34 8.62
CA TYR A 153 2.99 5.05 9.66
C TYR A 153 2.78 6.03 10.82
N SER A 154 2.84 5.53 12.05
CA SER A 154 2.79 6.40 13.23
C SER A 154 3.77 5.90 14.30
N ASN A 155 4.60 6.78 14.81
CA ASN A 155 5.48 6.49 15.93
C ASN A 155 4.99 7.18 17.22
N TYR A 156 3.66 7.16 17.45
CA TYR A 156 3.03 7.82 18.59
C TYR A 156 3.68 7.45 19.93
N CYS A 157 4.02 6.17 20.11
CA CYS A 157 4.69 5.70 21.32
C CYS A 157 6.21 5.95 21.34
N ARG A 158 6.77 6.59 20.29
CA ARG A 158 8.24 6.81 20.15
C ARG A 158 9.05 5.53 20.35
N ASN A 159 8.51 4.39 19.88
CA ASN A 159 9.04 3.07 20.14
C ASN A 159 9.81 2.44 18.97
N CYS A 160 9.74 3.02 17.79
CA CYS A 160 10.45 2.55 16.61
C CYS A 160 10.80 3.72 15.67
N ASP A 161 12.07 4.02 15.53
CA ASP A 161 12.54 5.14 14.73
C ASP A 161 12.74 4.73 13.27
N ILE A 162 11.69 4.94 12.45
CA ILE A 162 11.74 4.85 10.99
C ILE A 162 11.60 6.26 10.45
N SER A 163 12.61 6.75 9.74
CA SER A 163 12.69 8.13 9.27
C SER A 163 12.92 8.29 7.77
N ASP A 164 13.31 7.24 7.05
CA ASP A 164 13.46 7.28 5.60
C ASP A 164 12.24 6.66 4.92
N PHE A 165 11.47 7.48 4.22
CA PHE A 165 10.30 7.10 3.42
C PHE A 165 10.54 7.28 1.90
N SER A 166 11.78 7.38 1.47
CA SER A 166 12.15 7.58 0.06
C SER A 166 11.59 6.50 -0.88
N PHE A 167 11.39 5.27 -0.37
CA PHE A 167 10.77 4.16 -1.10
C PHE A 167 9.34 4.45 -1.58
N LEU A 168 8.63 5.40 -0.93
CA LEU A 168 7.30 5.81 -1.37
C LEU A 168 7.32 6.53 -2.73
N SER A 169 8.48 7.00 -3.21
CA SER A 169 8.62 7.59 -4.55
C SER A 169 8.20 6.63 -5.67
N GLU A 170 8.23 5.33 -5.43
CA GLU A 170 7.78 4.29 -6.37
C GLU A 170 6.27 4.02 -6.29
N CYS A 171 5.62 4.46 -5.20
CA CYS A 171 4.20 4.20 -4.93
C CYS A 171 3.29 5.25 -5.61
N ARG A 172 3.36 5.37 -6.93
CA ARG A 172 2.67 6.40 -7.73
C ARG A 172 1.13 6.35 -7.69
N GLN A 173 0.56 5.33 -7.05
CA GLN A 173 -0.89 5.16 -6.91
C GLN A 173 -1.40 5.63 -5.54
N LEU A 174 -0.52 6.14 -4.66
CA LEU A 174 -0.92 6.66 -3.36
C LEU A 174 -1.90 7.83 -3.52
N GLU A 175 -3.00 7.72 -2.79
CA GLU A 175 -4.07 8.71 -2.67
C GLU A 175 -4.09 9.30 -1.26
N ILE A 176 -3.76 8.49 -0.25
CA ILE A 176 -3.73 8.90 1.16
C ILE A 176 -2.38 8.52 1.77
N LEU A 177 -1.73 9.50 2.40
CA LEU A 177 -0.46 9.31 3.07
C LEU A 177 -0.53 9.85 4.50
N ARG A 178 -0.08 9.04 5.47
CA ARG A 178 0.13 9.44 6.86
C ARG A 178 1.51 9.05 7.32
N ILE A 179 2.28 10.03 7.78
CA ILE A 179 3.59 9.86 8.43
C ILE A 179 3.58 10.73 9.66
N CYS A 180 3.12 10.14 10.76
CA CYS A 180 2.89 10.87 12.00
C CYS A 180 3.92 10.51 13.06
N TYR A 181 4.30 11.49 13.91
CA TYR A 181 5.25 11.30 15.02
C TYR A 181 6.60 10.75 14.54
N SER A 182 7.07 11.19 13.39
CA SER A 182 8.29 10.70 12.74
C SER A 182 9.36 11.79 12.68
N ASP A 183 10.61 11.38 12.86
CA ASP A 183 11.76 12.27 12.74
C ASP A 183 12.24 12.44 11.28
N THR A 184 11.43 12.04 10.29
CA THR A 184 11.76 12.25 8.88
C THR A 184 11.89 13.73 8.54
N THR A 185 12.96 14.07 7.84
CA THR A 185 13.27 15.43 7.38
C THR A 185 13.28 15.56 5.86
N ASP A 186 13.32 14.44 5.13
CA ASP A 186 13.31 14.42 3.66
C ASP A 186 11.92 14.01 3.13
N PHE A 187 11.24 14.96 2.53
CA PHE A 187 9.93 14.80 1.88
C PHE A 187 10.03 14.82 0.35
N SER A 188 11.23 14.72 -0.23
CA SER A 188 11.46 14.80 -1.67
C SER A 188 10.71 13.72 -2.47
N PHE A 189 10.42 12.57 -1.87
CA PHE A 189 9.64 11.47 -2.46
C PHE A 189 8.22 11.90 -2.86
N LEU A 190 7.65 12.92 -2.19
CA LEU A 190 6.31 13.45 -2.50
C LEU A 190 6.22 13.97 -3.95
N LYS A 191 7.35 14.40 -4.54
CA LYS A 191 7.40 14.84 -5.95
C LYS A 191 6.94 13.76 -6.93
N SER A 192 7.00 12.49 -6.55
CA SER A 192 6.56 11.35 -7.36
C SER A 192 5.12 10.91 -7.08
N CYS A 193 4.54 11.29 -5.94
CA CYS A 193 3.25 10.82 -5.44
C CYS A 193 2.08 11.74 -5.87
N LYS A 194 1.94 12.02 -7.18
CA LYS A 194 1.03 13.05 -7.72
C LYS A 194 -0.47 12.81 -7.52
N LYS A 195 -0.87 11.63 -7.02
CA LYS A 195 -2.28 11.28 -6.80
C LYS A 195 -2.74 11.51 -5.36
N ILE A 196 -1.85 11.93 -4.47
CA ILE A 196 -2.21 12.19 -3.08
C ILE A 196 -3.23 13.33 -3.03
N VAL A 197 -4.34 13.05 -2.35
CA VAL A 197 -5.44 13.98 -2.06
C VAL A 197 -5.56 14.29 -0.56
N ASP A 198 -5.08 13.38 0.29
CA ASP A 198 -5.13 13.49 1.76
C ASP A 198 -3.73 13.18 2.33
N ILE A 199 -3.16 14.14 3.04
CA ILE A 199 -1.85 13.99 3.68
C ILE A 199 -1.91 14.38 5.15
N ASP A 200 -1.37 13.52 6.02
CA ASP A 200 -1.24 13.78 7.45
C ASP A 200 0.22 13.59 7.86
N LEU A 201 0.84 14.69 8.27
CA LEU A 201 2.24 14.78 8.70
C LEU A 201 2.36 15.25 10.15
N GLN A 202 1.32 15.01 10.94
CA GLN A 202 1.29 15.43 12.35
C GLN A 202 2.57 15.01 13.09
N GLU A 203 3.14 15.96 13.85
CA GLU A 203 4.37 15.75 14.62
C GLU A 203 5.55 15.17 13.81
N SER A 204 5.59 15.45 12.51
CA SER A 204 6.79 15.21 11.68
C SER A 204 7.72 16.42 11.66
N GLN A 205 8.90 16.30 11.05
CA GLN A 205 9.87 17.37 10.96
C GLN A 205 9.71 18.24 9.70
N ILE A 206 8.54 18.20 9.03
CA ILE A 206 8.29 19.07 7.88
C ILE A 206 8.36 20.54 8.29
N LYS A 207 9.02 21.36 7.47
CA LYS A 207 9.25 22.77 7.75
C LYS A 207 8.90 23.71 6.60
N ASP A 208 8.99 23.24 5.36
CA ASP A 208 8.82 24.05 4.16
C ASP A 208 7.52 23.70 3.42
N ALA A 209 6.66 24.67 3.12
CA ALA A 209 5.45 24.47 2.32
C ALA A 209 5.77 23.97 0.90
N ASP A 210 6.96 24.28 0.39
CA ASP A 210 7.42 23.88 -0.95
C ASP A 210 7.48 22.36 -1.14
N ASP A 211 7.71 21.60 -0.07
CA ASP A 211 7.70 20.14 -0.12
C ASP A 211 6.33 19.60 -0.56
N LEU A 212 5.23 20.30 -0.21
CA LEU A 212 3.87 19.91 -0.56
C LEU A 212 3.38 20.47 -1.89
N LYS A 213 3.93 21.60 -2.37
CA LYS A 213 3.45 22.31 -3.58
C LYS A 213 3.46 21.48 -4.85
N SER A 214 4.18 20.36 -4.86
CA SER A 214 4.19 19.41 -5.98
C SER A 214 2.90 18.58 -6.08
N LEU A 215 2.09 18.50 -5.01
CA LEU A 215 0.89 17.67 -4.88
C LEU A 215 -0.36 18.52 -5.23
N LYS A 216 -0.65 18.64 -6.53
CA LYS A 216 -1.69 19.58 -7.02
C LYS A 216 -3.14 19.19 -6.70
N ASN A 217 -3.37 17.98 -6.20
CA ASN A 217 -4.71 17.44 -5.94
C ASN A 217 -5.04 17.37 -4.44
N LEU A 218 -4.26 18.01 -3.56
CA LEU A 218 -4.52 17.98 -2.13
C LEU A 218 -5.85 18.64 -1.79
N GLU A 219 -6.68 17.89 -1.08
CA GLU A 219 -7.98 18.30 -0.53
C GLU A 219 -7.90 18.43 1.00
N THR A 220 -7.03 17.62 1.62
CA THR A 220 -6.83 17.64 3.08
C THR A 220 -5.34 17.61 3.39
N ILE A 221 -4.91 18.52 4.25
CA ILE A 221 -3.52 18.66 4.70
C ILE A 221 -3.53 18.78 6.23
N CYS A 222 -2.93 17.84 6.93
CA CYS A 222 -2.70 17.93 8.37
C CYS A 222 -1.21 18.12 8.63
N ILE A 223 -0.84 19.26 9.23
CA ILE A 223 0.53 19.61 9.63
C ILE A 223 0.60 19.92 11.12
N TYR A 224 -0.32 19.37 11.88
CA TYR A 224 -0.45 19.60 13.30
C TYR A 224 0.86 19.34 14.05
N ASP A 225 1.26 20.27 14.94
CA ASP A 225 2.50 20.22 15.74
C ASP A 225 3.81 19.99 14.95
N THR A 226 3.86 20.43 13.69
CA THR A 226 5.09 20.45 12.89
C THR A 226 5.85 21.78 13.04
N ARG A 227 7.06 21.87 12.48
CA ARG A 227 7.77 23.15 12.35
C ARG A 227 7.05 24.08 11.38
N LEU A 228 6.51 23.54 10.29
CA LEU A 228 5.74 24.29 9.29
C LEU A 228 4.51 24.94 9.92
N SER A 229 3.76 24.23 10.78
CA SER A 229 2.56 24.78 11.42
C SER A 229 2.85 25.94 12.40
N LYS A 230 4.10 26.08 12.87
CA LYS A 230 4.56 27.10 13.80
C LYS A 230 5.15 28.34 13.11
N ASP A 231 5.34 28.27 11.78
CA ASP A 231 5.85 29.38 10.97
C ASP A 231 4.69 30.01 10.17
N GLU A 232 4.27 31.23 10.57
CA GLU A 232 3.14 31.91 9.94
C GLU A 232 3.37 32.19 8.45
N THR A 233 4.61 32.47 8.03
CA THR A 233 4.96 32.71 6.63
C THR A 233 4.78 31.47 5.79
N GLU A 234 5.23 30.33 6.31
CA GLU A 234 5.09 29.04 5.64
C GLU A 234 3.62 28.58 5.58
N VAL A 235 2.85 28.82 6.67
CA VAL A 235 1.41 28.56 6.69
C VAL A 235 0.68 29.40 5.65
N GLU A 236 0.96 30.71 5.55
CA GLU A 236 0.38 31.57 4.51
C GLU A 236 0.76 31.09 3.09
N SER A 237 2.01 30.70 2.89
CA SER A 237 2.50 30.13 1.62
C SER A 237 1.74 28.86 1.25
N LEU A 238 1.48 27.99 2.23
CA LEU A 238 0.71 26.76 2.05
C LEU A 238 -0.76 27.08 1.70
N CYS A 239 -1.41 27.99 2.44
CA CYS A 239 -2.79 28.39 2.17
C CYS A 239 -2.95 29.01 0.77
N LYS A 240 -1.99 29.82 0.33
CA LYS A 240 -1.97 30.40 -1.03
C LYS A 240 -1.81 29.31 -2.10
N ALA A 241 -1.01 28.28 -1.83
CA ALA A 241 -0.79 27.18 -2.77
C ALA A 241 -2.01 26.24 -2.89
N PHE A 242 -2.80 26.10 -1.82
CA PHE A 242 -3.94 25.19 -1.71
C PHE A 242 -5.21 25.90 -1.21
N PRO A 243 -5.76 26.86 -1.98
CA PRO A 243 -6.87 27.70 -1.51
C PRO A 243 -8.17 26.92 -1.24
N ASN A 244 -8.33 25.72 -1.81
CA ASN A 244 -9.52 24.89 -1.67
C ASN A 244 -9.32 23.71 -0.71
N ALA A 245 -8.11 23.50 -0.19
CA ALA A 245 -7.83 22.40 0.71
C ALA A 245 -8.18 22.76 2.16
N LYS A 246 -8.64 21.76 2.92
CA LYS A 246 -8.75 21.87 4.38
C LYS A 246 -7.36 21.70 4.98
N ILE A 247 -6.89 22.69 5.72
CA ILE A 247 -5.54 22.68 6.32
C ILE A 247 -5.67 22.70 7.84
N PHE A 248 -5.31 21.60 8.49
CA PHE A 248 -5.31 21.43 9.94
C PHE A 248 -3.94 21.84 10.49
N ILE A 249 -3.90 22.92 11.25
CA ILE A 249 -2.66 23.54 11.77
C ILE A 249 -2.50 23.25 13.27
N SER A 250 -3.61 23.24 14.02
CA SER A 250 -3.70 22.86 15.43
C SER A 250 -5.07 22.26 15.72
N GLU A 251 -5.30 21.71 16.92
CA GLU A 251 -6.61 21.18 17.31
C GLU A 251 -7.75 22.16 17.09
N ASP A 252 -7.50 23.45 17.37
CA ASP A 252 -8.52 24.52 17.31
C ASP A 252 -8.45 25.36 16.02
N LYS A 253 -7.48 25.10 15.11
CA LYS A 253 -7.24 25.96 13.95
C LYS A 253 -7.25 25.18 12.65
N VAL A 254 -8.35 25.34 11.90
CA VAL A 254 -8.50 24.83 10.54
C VAL A 254 -8.64 26.01 9.58
N GLN A 255 -7.85 26.03 8.51
CA GLN A 255 -7.90 27.05 7.45
C GLN A 255 -8.65 26.52 6.23
N ASN A 256 -9.17 27.45 5.41
CA ASN A 256 -9.89 27.15 4.16
C ASN A 256 -11.16 26.31 4.36
N ILE A 257 -11.88 26.51 5.46
CA ILE A 257 -13.26 26.06 5.56
C ILE A 257 -14.14 27.20 5.08
N ASP A 258 -14.67 27.10 3.88
CA ASP A 258 -15.87 27.87 3.51
C ASP A 258 -17.03 27.31 4.35
N ILE A 259 -17.31 27.95 5.45
CA ILE A 259 -18.60 27.78 6.14
C ILE A 259 -19.64 28.40 5.20
N LYS A 260 -20.21 27.61 4.30
CA LYS A 260 -21.51 27.93 3.74
C LYS A 260 -22.46 27.71 4.90
N GLU A 261 -22.77 28.80 5.60
CA GLU A 261 -23.95 28.88 6.46
C GLU A 261 -25.18 28.64 5.56
N GLU A 262 -25.81 27.47 5.75
CA GLU A 262 -27.17 27.23 5.27
C GLU A 262 -28.19 27.84 6.24
#